data_23234d8aae65fb1acdd50602e0cbeb0d
#
_entry.id   23234d8aae65fb1acdd50602e0cbeb0d
#
_cell.length_a   1.000
_cell.length_b   1.000
_cell.length_c   1.000
_cell.angle_alpha   90.00
_cell.angle_beta   90.00
_cell.angle_gamma   90.00
#
_symmetry.space_group_name_H-M   'P 1'
#
loop_
_entity.id
_entity.type
_entity.pdbx_description
1 polymer ?
#
loop_
_entity_poly.entity_id
_entity_poly.type
_entity_poly.pdbx_seq_one_letter_code
_entity_poly.pdbx_strand_id
1 'polypeptide(L)'
;MRLKIIVYFIIFVALLLLARVYFLSIKSNVYYQQLSQQNYIKEIALTPTRGTIKDRNGVPLAINKLGFNISITPHLRSKRNREKLNSLIDIIVVNFPQFDSRKLLKNYLKNDSAYKHDSVEVVEYIEYNEFFPKYTLFNNI
;
A
#
# COMPACT_ATOMS: atom_id res chain seq x y z
N MET A 1 55.54 7.41 -32.91
CA MET A 1 55.38 6.43 -31.82
C MET A 1 54.28 6.80 -30.84
N ARG A 2 54.18 8.03 -30.34
CA ARG A 2 53.20 8.46 -29.31
C ARG A 2 51.71 8.26 -29.70
N LEU A 3 51.37 8.51 -30.96
CA LEU A 3 49.98 8.39 -31.45
C LEU A 3 49.49 6.93 -31.45
N LYS A 4 50.34 5.99 -31.77
CA LYS A 4 50.03 4.55 -31.74
C LYS A 4 49.75 4.06 -30.31
N ILE A 5 50.47 4.57 -29.33
CA ILE A 5 50.25 4.22 -27.91
C ILE A 5 48.87 4.71 -27.44
N ILE A 6 48.48 5.93 -27.81
CA ILE A 6 47.18 6.46 -27.49
C ILE A 6 46.05 5.62 -28.10
N VAL A 7 46.20 5.23 -29.38
CA VAL A 7 45.20 4.39 -30.05
C VAL A 7 45.07 3.02 -29.37
N TYR A 8 46.18 2.35 -29.02
CA TYR A 8 46.10 1.09 -28.26
C TYR A 8 45.48 1.23 -26.89
N PHE A 9 45.75 2.33 -26.21
CA PHE A 9 45.13 2.62 -24.92
C PHE A 9 43.60 2.78 -25.05
N ILE A 10 43.13 3.53 -26.05
CA ILE A 10 41.70 3.70 -26.32
C ILE A 10 41.02 2.36 -26.63
N ILE A 11 41.65 1.54 -27.48
CA ILE A 11 41.13 0.20 -27.82
C ILE A 11 41.05 -0.68 -26.57
N PHE A 12 42.04 -0.63 -25.70
CA PHE A 12 42.06 -1.41 -24.47
C PHE A 12 40.94 -1.00 -23.54
N VAL A 13 40.73 0.32 -23.35
CA VAL A 13 39.61 0.83 -22.53
C VAL A 13 38.25 0.46 -23.12
N ALA A 14 38.08 0.56 -24.44
CA ALA A 14 36.85 0.15 -25.12
C ALA A 14 36.55 -1.35 -24.94
N LEU A 15 37.56 -2.22 -25.07
CA LEU A 15 37.43 -3.65 -24.81
C LEU A 15 37.02 -3.94 -23.36
N LEU A 16 37.57 -3.22 -22.40
CA LEU A 16 37.25 -3.36 -20.98
C LEU A 16 35.80 -2.96 -20.68
N LEU A 17 35.31 -1.85 -21.28
CA LEU A 17 33.92 -1.42 -21.20
C LEU A 17 32.94 -2.44 -21.81
N LEU A 18 33.27 -2.99 -23.00
CA LEU A 18 32.48 -4.02 -23.67
C LEU A 18 32.38 -5.29 -22.79
N ALA A 19 33.48 -5.72 -22.20
CA ALA A 19 33.49 -6.85 -21.28
C ALA A 19 32.64 -6.60 -20.07
N ARG A 20 32.65 -5.39 -19.55
CA ARG A 20 31.78 -4.97 -18.40
C ARG A 20 30.30 -4.98 -18.76
N VAL A 21 29.94 -4.43 -19.92
CA VAL A 21 28.56 -4.44 -20.41
C VAL A 21 28.08 -5.88 -20.65
N TYR A 22 28.88 -6.72 -21.26
CA TYR A 22 28.57 -8.13 -21.45
C TYR A 22 28.29 -8.84 -20.11
N PHE A 23 29.13 -8.62 -19.12
CA PHE A 23 28.97 -9.24 -17.82
C PHE A 23 27.66 -8.79 -17.13
N LEU A 24 27.34 -7.49 -17.17
CA LEU A 24 26.11 -6.95 -16.58
C LEU A 24 24.85 -7.39 -17.31
N SER A 25 24.87 -7.38 -18.66
CA SER A 25 23.69 -7.66 -19.47
C SER A 25 23.33 -9.14 -19.55
N ILE A 26 24.32 -10.02 -19.55
CA ILE A 26 24.09 -11.46 -19.79
C ILE A 26 24.24 -12.26 -18.51
N LYS A 27 25.36 -12.11 -17.80
CA LYS A 27 25.66 -12.96 -16.65
C LYS A 27 24.93 -12.57 -15.37
N SER A 28 24.71 -11.28 -15.15
CA SER A 28 24.08 -10.78 -13.92
C SER A 28 22.57 -10.52 -14.07
N ASN A 29 22.01 -10.70 -15.28
CA ASN A 29 20.60 -10.39 -15.57
C ASN A 29 19.64 -11.18 -14.68
N VAL A 30 19.86 -12.47 -14.47
CA VAL A 30 19.00 -13.32 -13.62
C VAL A 30 18.97 -12.82 -12.18
N TYR A 31 20.11 -12.45 -11.63
CA TYR A 31 20.22 -11.93 -10.28
C TYR A 31 19.45 -10.60 -10.11
N TYR A 32 19.63 -9.66 -11.04
CA TYR A 32 18.93 -8.38 -11.00
C TYR A 32 17.43 -8.51 -11.30
N GLN A 33 17.01 -9.46 -12.12
CA GLN A 33 15.61 -9.78 -12.33
C GLN A 33 14.95 -10.32 -11.05
N GLN A 34 15.62 -11.21 -10.32
CA GLN A 34 15.11 -11.72 -9.04
C GLN A 34 14.95 -10.59 -8.00
N LEU A 35 15.95 -9.71 -7.88
CA LEU A 35 15.85 -8.53 -6.99
C LEU A 35 14.73 -7.60 -7.40
N SER A 36 14.55 -7.36 -8.70
CA SER A 36 13.45 -6.54 -9.20
C SER A 36 12.08 -7.16 -8.91
N GLN A 37 11.93 -8.46 -9.08
CA GLN A 37 10.70 -9.18 -8.78
C GLN A 37 10.37 -9.13 -7.29
N GLN A 38 11.34 -9.30 -6.40
CA GLN A 38 11.12 -9.19 -4.95
C GLN A 38 10.63 -7.80 -4.53
N ASN A 39 11.08 -6.75 -5.22
CA ASN A 39 10.64 -5.37 -4.95
C ASN A 39 9.27 -5.05 -5.56
N TYR A 40 8.84 -5.78 -6.59
CA TYR A 40 7.59 -5.53 -7.32
C TYR A 40 6.43 -6.41 -6.85
N ILE A 41 6.71 -7.66 -6.43
CA ILE A 41 5.68 -8.59 -5.97
C ILE A 41 5.36 -8.30 -4.51
N LYS A 42 4.20 -7.71 -4.26
CA LYS A 42 3.62 -7.59 -2.91
C LYS A 42 2.71 -8.79 -2.68
N GLU A 43 3.12 -9.72 -1.83
CA GLU A 43 2.26 -10.80 -1.38
C GLU A 43 1.20 -10.23 -0.43
N ILE A 44 -0.06 -10.25 -0.84
CA ILE A 44 -1.18 -9.87 0.01
C ILE A 44 -1.81 -11.17 0.52
N ALA A 45 -1.63 -11.46 1.82
CA ALA A 45 -2.31 -12.55 2.47
C ALA A 45 -3.80 -12.22 2.61
N LEU A 46 -4.63 -12.86 1.79
CA LEU A 46 -6.09 -12.76 1.93
C LEU A 46 -6.51 -13.68 3.08
N THR A 47 -7.03 -13.10 4.15
CA THR A 47 -7.63 -13.88 5.24
C THR A 47 -8.89 -14.56 4.75
N PRO A 48 -8.99 -15.90 4.86
CA PRO A 48 -10.20 -16.61 4.47
C PRO A 48 -11.38 -16.20 5.33
N THR A 49 -12.58 -16.26 4.76
CA THR A 49 -13.81 -16.05 5.52
C THR A 49 -13.96 -17.14 6.57
N ARG A 50 -14.28 -16.75 7.80
CA ARG A 50 -14.53 -17.70 8.87
C ARG A 50 -15.82 -18.48 8.59
N GLY A 51 -15.88 -19.76 9.03
CA GLY A 51 -17.08 -20.57 8.91
C GLY A 51 -18.16 -20.14 9.91
N THR A 52 -19.41 -20.47 9.60
CA THR A 52 -20.52 -20.30 10.53
C THR A 52 -20.46 -21.36 11.63
N ILE A 53 -20.60 -20.97 12.89
CA ILE A 53 -20.71 -21.90 14.03
C ILE A 53 -22.18 -22.23 14.22
N LYS A 54 -22.51 -23.51 14.23
CA LYS A 54 -23.88 -24.04 14.42
C LYS A 54 -23.96 -24.94 15.64
N ASP A 55 -25.13 -25.01 16.26
CA ASP A 55 -25.40 -25.99 17.28
C ASP A 55 -25.64 -27.41 16.68
N ARG A 56 -25.88 -28.41 17.56
CA ARG A 56 -26.17 -29.79 17.13
C ARG A 56 -27.43 -29.92 16.28
N ASN A 57 -28.35 -28.95 16.37
CA ASN A 57 -29.62 -28.93 15.62
C ASN A 57 -29.49 -28.13 14.29
N GLY A 58 -28.29 -27.63 13.99
CA GLY A 58 -28.03 -26.83 12.77
C GLY A 58 -28.37 -25.35 12.91
N VAL A 59 -28.81 -24.90 14.09
CA VAL A 59 -29.11 -23.48 14.34
C VAL A 59 -27.81 -22.67 14.43
N PRO A 60 -27.65 -21.58 13.66
CA PRO A 60 -26.41 -20.78 13.68
C PRO A 60 -26.28 -20.04 15.02
N LEU A 61 -25.17 -20.31 15.73
CA LEU A 61 -24.77 -19.62 16.97
C LEU A 61 -23.94 -18.37 16.67
N ALA A 62 -23.12 -18.41 15.62
CA ALA A 62 -22.33 -17.28 15.14
C ALA A 62 -22.24 -17.30 13.62
N ILE A 63 -22.53 -16.17 13.01
CA ILE A 63 -22.47 -15.95 11.57
C ILE A 63 -21.52 -14.80 11.24
N ASN A 64 -20.87 -14.86 10.09
CA ASN A 64 -20.11 -13.73 9.61
C ASN A 64 -21.04 -12.66 9.05
N LYS A 65 -20.81 -11.41 9.44
CA LYS A 65 -21.45 -10.27 8.82
C LYS A 65 -20.45 -9.59 7.89
N LEU A 66 -20.90 -9.23 6.69
CA LEU A 66 -20.13 -8.43 5.77
C LEU A 66 -20.09 -6.99 6.27
N GLY A 67 -18.90 -6.43 6.38
CA GLY A 67 -18.67 -5.06 6.79
C GLY A 67 -17.52 -4.44 5.99
N PHE A 68 -17.41 -3.13 6.07
CA PHE A 68 -16.38 -2.33 5.42
C PHE A 68 -15.55 -1.59 6.45
N ASN A 69 -14.27 -1.38 6.11
CA ASN A 69 -13.37 -0.52 6.84
C ASN A 69 -13.18 0.77 6.06
N ILE A 70 -13.02 1.90 6.73
CA ILE A 70 -12.61 3.15 6.08
C ILE A 70 -11.14 3.39 6.43
N SER A 71 -10.33 3.55 5.39
CA SER A 71 -8.91 3.87 5.50
C SER A 71 -8.59 5.17 4.79
N ILE A 72 -7.69 5.95 5.35
CA ILE A 72 -7.20 7.22 4.79
C ILE A 72 -5.75 7.05 4.35
N THR A 73 -5.34 7.77 3.31
CA THR A 73 -3.95 7.80 2.83
C THR A 73 -2.99 8.19 3.95
N PRO A 74 -1.80 7.54 4.05
CA PRO A 74 -0.82 7.86 5.08
C PRO A 74 -0.15 9.22 4.85
N HIS A 75 0.64 9.67 5.82
CA HIS A 75 1.48 10.88 5.76
C HIS A 75 0.73 12.23 5.68
N LEU A 76 -0.54 12.29 6.13
CA LEU A 76 -1.30 13.54 6.24
C LEU A 76 -1.08 14.26 7.58
N ARG A 77 -0.18 13.78 8.44
CA ARG A 77 0.14 14.38 9.74
C ARG A 77 0.82 15.75 9.62
N SER A 78 1.45 16.06 8.50
CA SER A 78 2.14 17.33 8.26
C SER A 78 1.18 18.51 8.35
N LYS A 79 1.66 19.66 8.85
CA LYS A 79 0.88 20.92 8.94
C LYS A 79 0.26 21.29 7.57
N ARG A 80 0.98 21.10 6.48
CA ARG A 80 0.54 21.40 5.11
C ARG A 80 -0.67 20.54 4.68
N ASN A 81 -0.71 19.30 5.12
CA ASN A 81 -1.74 18.34 4.70
C ASN A 81 -2.87 18.18 5.72
N ARG A 82 -2.82 18.89 6.85
CA ARG A 82 -3.77 18.75 7.95
C ARG A 82 -5.17 19.22 7.59
N GLU A 83 -5.28 20.23 6.74
CA GLU A 83 -6.58 20.69 6.21
C GLU A 83 -7.25 19.57 5.39
N LYS A 84 -6.47 18.88 4.54
CA LYS A 84 -6.95 17.74 3.77
C LYS A 84 -7.40 16.59 4.68
N LEU A 85 -6.66 16.31 5.76
CA LEU A 85 -7.05 15.29 6.73
C LEU A 85 -8.36 15.65 7.42
N ASN A 86 -8.52 16.90 7.87
CA ASN A 86 -9.73 17.35 8.53
C ASN A 86 -10.94 17.27 7.58
N SER A 87 -10.80 17.73 6.33
CA SER A 87 -11.88 17.63 5.34
C SER A 87 -12.29 16.18 5.05
N LEU A 88 -11.36 15.23 5.00
CA LEU A 88 -11.68 13.80 4.85
C LEU A 88 -12.42 13.25 6.07
N ILE A 89 -12.02 13.64 7.28
CA ILE A 89 -12.70 13.24 8.52
C ILE A 89 -14.10 13.84 8.56
N ASP A 90 -14.28 15.11 8.19
CA ASP A 90 -15.58 15.77 8.16
C ASP A 90 -16.53 15.08 7.17
N ILE A 91 -16.05 14.66 6.00
CA ILE A 91 -16.83 13.85 5.05
C ILE A 91 -17.30 12.54 5.71
N ILE A 92 -16.45 11.86 6.46
CA ILE A 92 -16.80 10.62 7.15
C ILE A 92 -17.89 10.91 8.20
N VAL A 93 -17.71 11.94 9.05
CA VAL A 93 -18.65 12.27 10.13
C VAL A 93 -20.00 12.74 9.60
N VAL A 94 -20.03 13.53 8.52
CA VAL A 94 -21.28 13.96 7.86
C VAL A 94 -22.09 12.77 7.36
N ASN A 95 -21.41 11.77 6.78
CA ASN A 95 -22.08 10.58 6.25
C ASN A 95 -22.37 9.51 7.32
N PHE A 96 -21.59 9.46 8.38
CA PHE A 96 -21.71 8.50 9.47
C PHE A 96 -21.67 9.21 10.83
N PRO A 97 -22.78 9.83 11.25
CA PRO A 97 -22.84 10.66 12.46
C PRO A 97 -22.58 9.91 13.77
N GLN A 98 -22.56 8.56 13.74
CA GLN A 98 -22.17 7.74 14.90
C GLN A 98 -20.69 7.86 15.26
N PHE A 99 -19.85 8.38 14.37
CA PHE A 99 -18.41 8.52 14.62
C PHE A 99 -18.07 9.94 15.08
N ASP A 100 -17.26 10.05 16.12
CA ASP A 100 -16.76 11.32 16.64
C ASP A 100 -15.47 11.73 15.88
N SER A 101 -15.49 12.93 15.30
CA SER A 101 -14.36 13.53 14.57
C SER A 101 -13.07 13.52 15.39
N ARG A 102 -13.12 13.82 16.69
CA ARG A 102 -11.95 13.83 17.58
C ARG A 102 -11.37 12.43 17.76
N LYS A 103 -12.23 11.42 17.85
CA LYS A 103 -11.82 10.02 18.01
C LYS A 103 -11.16 9.50 16.73
N LEU A 104 -11.74 9.81 15.56
CA LEU A 104 -11.19 9.45 14.26
C LEU A 104 -9.81 10.09 14.04
N LEU A 105 -9.69 11.39 14.32
CA LEU A 105 -8.41 12.11 14.22
C LEU A 105 -7.34 11.49 15.13
N LYS A 106 -7.71 11.17 16.38
CA LYS A 106 -6.78 10.53 17.33
C LYS A 106 -6.33 9.15 16.85
N ASN A 107 -7.25 8.34 16.32
CA ASN A 107 -6.93 7.01 15.76
C ASN A 107 -6.00 7.14 14.56
N TYR A 108 -6.27 8.07 13.65
CA TYR A 108 -5.41 8.35 12.53
C TYR A 108 -3.98 8.72 12.98
N LEU A 109 -3.86 9.71 13.86
CA LEU A 109 -2.56 10.19 14.35
C LEU A 109 -1.77 9.12 15.13
N LYS A 110 -2.46 8.18 15.78
CA LYS A 110 -1.85 7.06 16.49
C LYS A 110 -1.30 6.02 15.51
N ASN A 111 -2.02 5.75 14.43
CA ASN A 111 -1.73 4.67 13.49
C ASN A 111 -0.89 5.14 12.28
N ASP A 112 -0.80 6.46 12.02
CA ASP A 112 0.04 7.03 10.97
C ASP A 112 1.50 7.14 11.45
N SER A 113 2.39 6.38 10.83
CA SER A 113 3.83 6.43 11.09
C SER A 113 4.61 6.76 9.82
N ALA A 114 5.81 7.34 9.97
CA ALA A 114 6.66 7.72 8.84
C ALA A 114 7.06 6.54 7.93
N TYR A 115 7.02 5.33 8.46
CA TYR A 115 7.39 4.09 7.75
C TYR A 115 6.18 3.35 7.16
N LYS A 116 4.95 3.82 7.41
CA LYS A 116 3.75 3.16 6.94
C LYS A 116 3.43 3.65 5.51
N HIS A 117 3.52 2.76 4.55
CA HIS A 117 3.18 3.04 3.15
C HIS A 117 1.75 2.62 2.79
N ASP A 118 1.13 1.79 3.63
CA ASP A 118 -0.25 1.36 3.44
C ASP A 118 -1.23 2.38 4.05
N SER A 119 -2.48 2.36 3.57
CA SER A 119 -3.56 3.20 4.11
C SER A 119 -3.75 2.99 5.61
N VAL A 120 -4.09 4.07 6.30
CA VAL A 120 -4.32 4.08 7.75
C VAL A 120 -5.80 3.83 8.01
N GLU A 121 -6.12 2.71 8.66
CA GLU A 121 -7.48 2.38 9.05
C GLU A 121 -7.95 3.33 10.16
N VAL A 122 -9.08 3.99 9.92
CA VAL A 122 -9.68 4.97 10.82
C VAL A 122 -10.96 4.43 11.44
N VAL A 123 -11.73 3.67 10.65
CA VAL A 123 -12.94 2.98 11.07
C VAL A 123 -12.79 1.49 10.79
N GLU A 124 -12.91 0.67 11.83
CA GLU A 124 -12.68 -0.77 11.76
C GLU A 124 -13.87 -1.55 11.17
N TYR A 125 -15.09 -1.06 11.35
CA TYR A 125 -16.30 -1.76 10.91
C TYR A 125 -17.46 -0.82 10.66
N ILE A 126 -18.06 -0.94 9.47
CA ILE A 126 -19.34 -0.36 9.09
C ILE A 126 -20.17 -1.47 8.45
N GLU A 127 -21.45 -1.56 8.83
CA GLU A 127 -22.33 -2.58 8.27
C GLU A 127 -22.60 -2.33 6.78
N TYR A 128 -22.71 -3.42 6.00
CA TYR A 128 -22.93 -3.37 4.55
C TYR A 128 -24.09 -2.48 4.15
N ASN A 129 -25.23 -2.65 4.82
CA ASN A 129 -26.46 -1.90 4.51
C ASN A 129 -26.34 -0.40 4.74
N GLU A 130 -25.47 0.02 5.64
CA GLU A 130 -25.22 1.42 5.96
C GLU A 130 -24.19 2.05 5.01
N PHE A 131 -23.19 1.31 4.60
CA PHE A 131 -22.11 1.78 3.72
C PHE A 131 -22.52 1.81 2.26
N PHE A 132 -23.19 0.76 1.76
CA PHE A 132 -23.45 0.56 0.34
C PHE A 132 -24.17 1.73 -0.34
N PRO A 133 -25.21 2.36 0.24
CA PRO A 133 -25.86 3.53 -0.36
C PRO A 133 -24.95 4.74 -0.54
N LYS A 134 -23.85 4.80 0.22
CA LYS A 134 -22.88 5.91 0.25
C LYS A 134 -21.58 5.59 -0.48
N TYR A 135 -21.44 4.39 -1.03
CA TYR A 135 -20.23 3.90 -1.69
C TYR A 135 -19.70 4.84 -2.78
N THR A 136 -20.61 5.41 -3.59
CA THR A 136 -20.24 6.30 -4.69
C THR A 136 -19.55 7.59 -4.23
N LEU A 137 -19.82 8.05 -3.02
CA LEU A 137 -19.19 9.25 -2.43
C LEU A 137 -17.72 9.00 -2.09
N PHE A 138 -17.36 7.76 -1.73
CA PHE A 138 -16.01 7.39 -1.34
C PHE A 138 -15.15 6.89 -2.51
N ASN A 139 -15.76 6.51 -3.62
CA ASN A 139 -15.03 6.04 -4.80
C ASN A 139 -14.45 7.19 -5.66
N ASN A 140 -14.86 8.43 -5.41
CA ASN A 140 -14.44 9.62 -6.16
C ASN A 140 -13.49 10.54 -5.36
N ILE A 141 -13.01 10.10 -4.20
CA ILE A 141 -12.06 10.80 -3.33
C ILE A 141 -10.67 10.18 -3.44
#